data_a0d85f253c15acd769f500aca3d7c77e
#
_entry.id   a0d85f253c15acd769f500aca3d7c77e
#
_cell.length_a   1.000
_cell.length_b   1.000
_cell.length_c   1.000
_cell.angle_alpha   90.00
_cell.angle_beta   90.00
_cell.angle_gamma   90.00
#
_symmetry.space_group_name_H-M   'P 1'
#
loop_
_entity.id
_entity.type
_entity.pdbx_description
1 polymer ?
#
loop_
_entity_poly.entity_id
_entity_poly.type
_entity_poly.pdbx_seq_one_letter_code
_entity_poly.pdbx_strand_id
1 'polypeptide(L)'
;MTYIKYLLFFVIIFFTHLINSITGFAGTVLSMPFGIMLVGYPVAKPLLNVFGLGCGVYVFLGNRRYVIWREVWKIVLIMGAGILVGIHIKERVIQQQSLMYLILGIFVILLSIPGLIGQFRNPKKKGQGDANAAGKEVSAKAPVTTEAARVSPFLYLLPPIAGVVHGIFVSGGPLLIGYLAKRLPDKNEFRSTVSTIWIFLNGMVLVDDIRSGFWTREECLITLASVPFLVGGMCLGTYFYHKLSQRTFMILSYVLLLIMGLTLLLKV
;
A
#
# COMPACT_ATOMS: atom_id res chain seq x y z
N MET A 1 -25.45 4.06 -16.32
CA MET A 1 -24.99 3.69 -14.95
C MET A 1 -23.51 3.32 -14.89
N THR A 2 -22.94 2.65 -15.87
CA THR A 2 -21.53 2.18 -15.87
C THR A 2 -20.51 3.32 -15.80
N TYR A 3 -20.66 4.37 -16.59
CA TYR A 3 -19.73 5.52 -16.60
C TYR A 3 -19.66 6.27 -15.26
N ILE A 4 -20.76 6.35 -14.53
CA ILE A 4 -20.80 7.00 -13.21
C ILE A 4 -19.96 6.21 -12.22
N LYS A 5 -19.95 4.87 -12.25
CA LYS A 5 -19.14 4.03 -11.39
C LYS A 5 -17.64 4.22 -11.65
N TYR A 6 -17.23 4.31 -12.92
CA TYR A 6 -15.85 4.60 -13.28
C TYR A 6 -15.43 6.00 -12.83
N LEU A 7 -16.27 7.02 -13.03
CA LEU A 7 -15.98 8.37 -12.56
C LEU A 7 -15.82 8.42 -11.04
N LEU A 8 -16.72 7.77 -10.30
CA LEU A 8 -16.60 7.65 -8.84
C LEU A 8 -15.30 6.94 -8.44
N PHE A 9 -14.93 5.88 -9.15
CA PHE A 9 -13.68 5.18 -8.88
C PHE A 9 -12.46 6.07 -9.15
N PHE A 10 -12.46 6.87 -10.20
CA PHE A 10 -11.38 7.83 -10.48
C PHE A 10 -11.25 8.89 -9.38
N VAL A 11 -12.38 9.40 -8.88
CA VAL A 11 -12.39 10.32 -7.72
C VAL A 11 -11.81 9.65 -6.48
N ILE A 12 -12.13 8.37 -6.25
CA ILE A 12 -11.54 7.60 -5.14
C ILE A 12 -10.04 7.44 -5.34
N ILE A 13 -9.58 7.11 -6.54
CA ILE A 13 -8.15 7.04 -6.87
C ILE A 13 -7.45 8.37 -6.53
N PHE A 14 -8.04 9.49 -6.92
CA PHE A 14 -7.51 10.82 -6.60
C PHE A 14 -7.31 11.00 -5.08
N PHE A 15 -8.36 10.79 -4.27
CA PHE A 15 -8.28 11.00 -2.82
C PHE A 15 -7.38 9.98 -2.12
N THR A 16 -7.42 8.71 -2.53
CA THR A 16 -6.59 7.67 -1.90
C THR A 16 -5.12 7.83 -2.24
N HIS A 17 -4.78 8.33 -3.44
CA HIS A 17 -3.39 8.62 -3.79
C HIS A 17 -2.91 9.97 -3.26
N LEU A 18 -3.81 10.92 -3.00
CA LEU A 18 -3.49 12.09 -2.18
C LEU A 18 -3.06 11.65 -0.76
N ILE A 19 -3.83 10.75 -0.13
CA ILE A 19 -3.47 10.16 1.17
C ILE A 19 -2.17 9.35 1.07
N ASN A 20 -2.00 8.59 -0.02
CA ASN A 20 -0.79 7.79 -0.27
C ASN A 20 0.48 8.66 -0.34
N SER A 21 0.41 9.83 -0.98
CA SER A 21 1.56 10.74 -1.08
C SER A 21 2.01 11.26 0.29
N ILE A 22 1.09 11.34 1.24
CA ILE A 22 1.36 11.78 2.62
C ILE A 22 1.85 10.61 3.49
N THR A 23 1.21 9.43 3.37
CA THR A 23 1.48 8.27 4.22
C THR A 23 2.55 7.33 3.66
N GLY A 24 2.71 7.30 2.32
CA GLY A 24 3.64 6.45 1.59
C GLY A 24 3.14 5.04 1.26
N PHE A 25 1.92 4.64 1.69
CA PHE A 25 1.47 3.24 1.51
C PHE A 25 -0.05 3.01 1.43
N ALA A 26 -0.86 4.01 1.74
CA ALA A 26 -2.29 3.78 1.96
C ALA A 26 -3.13 3.73 0.67
N GLY A 27 -2.59 4.14 -0.47
CA GLY A 27 -3.34 4.32 -1.72
C GLY A 27 -4.09 3.06 -2.16
N THR A 28 -3.38 1.98 -2.43
CA THR A 28 -3.97 0.74 -2.93
C THR A 28 -4.88 0.07 -1.89
N VAL A 29 -4.48 0.07 -0.62
CA VAL A 29 -5.26 -0.53 0.48
C VAL A 29 -6.60 0.18 0.65
N LEU A 30 -6.62 1.51 0.55
CA LEU A 30 -7.83 2.30 0.61
C LEU A 30 -8.68 2.16 -0.66
N SER A 31 -8.05 2.16 -1.84
CA SER A 31 -8.77 2.09 -3.11
C SER A 31 -9.42 0.74 -3.37
N MET A 32 -8.80 -0.36 -2.91
CA MET A 32 -9.20 -1.71 -3.28
C MET A 32 -10.63 -2.07 -2.85
N PRO A 33 -11.06 -1.85 -1.59
CA PRO A 33 -12.44 -2.12 -1.19
C PRO A 33 -13.46 -1.36 -2.02
N PHE A 34 -13.23 -0.06 -2.24
CA PHE A 34 -14.11 0.77 -3.06
C PHE A 34 -14.11 0.33 -4.52
N GLY A 35 -12.93 0.01 -5.07
CA GLY A 35 -12.78 -0.44 -6.44
C GLY A 35 -13.56 -1.73 -6.70
N ILE A 36 -13.42 -2.73 -5.83
CA ILE A 36 -14.17 -3.99 -5.95
C ILE A 36 -15.67 -3.74 -5.93
N MET A 37 -16.16 -2.83 -5.07
CA MET A 37 -17.60 -2.53 -4.97
C MET A 37 -18.14 -1.75 -6.16
N LEU A 38 -17.37 -0.87 -6.78
CA LEU A 38 -17.81 0.01 -7.86
C LEU A 38 -17.64 -0.60 -9.25
N VAL A 39 -16.43 -1.11 -9.52
CA VAL A 39 -16.04 -1.55 -10.87
C VAL A 39 -15.73 -3.04 -10.95
N GLY A 40 -15.70 -3.72 -9.79
CA GLY A 40 -15.39 -5.14 -9.71
C GLY A 40 -13.90 -5.43 -9.58
N TYR A 41 -13.59 -6.66 -9.15
CA TYR A 41 -12.23 -7.12 -8.93
C TYR A 41 -11.37 -7.14 -10.21
N PRO A 42 -11.87 -7.63 -11.38
CA PRO A 42 -11.06 -7.72 -12.60
C PRO A 42 -10.56 -6.37 -13.12
N VAL A 43 -11.25 -5.27 -12.80
CA VAL A 43 -10.88 -3.90 -13.15
C VAL A 43 -10.01 -3.26 -12.06
N ALA A 44 -10.46 -3.34 -10.81
CA ALA A 44 -9.80 -2.65 -9.70
C ALA A 44 -8.38 -3.18 -9.45
N LYS A 45 -8.17 -4.51 -9.47
CA LYS A 45 -6.89 -5.13 -9.12
C LYS A 45 -5.76 -4.75 -10.08
N PRO A 46 -5.86 -5.01 -11.41
CA PRO A 46 -4.77 -4.72 -12.34
C PRO A 46 -4.45 -3.23 -12.43
N LEU A 47 -5.47 -2.37 -12.41
CA LEU A 47 -5.30 -0.92 -12.44
C LEU A 47 -4.51 -0.42 -11.21
N LEU A 48 -4.91 -0.81 -10.00
CA LEU A 48 -4.23 -0.42 -8.77
C LEU A 48 -2.82 -1.02 -8.67
N ASN A 49 -2.61 -2.23 -9.22
CA ASN A 49 -1.31 -2.87 -9.29
C ASN A 49 -0.32 -2.07 -10.14
N VAL A 50 -0.73 -1.66 -11.34
CA VAL A 50 0.11 -0.85 -12.25
C VAL A 50 0.41 0.52 -11.63
N PHE A 51 -0.53 1.12 -10.92
CA PHE A 51 -0.29 2.37 -10.20
C PHE A 51 0.73 2.21 -9.08
N GLY A 52 0.63 1.12 -8.31
CA GLY A 52 1.64 0.78 -7.29
C GLY A 52 3.04 0.56 -7.89
N LEU A 53 3.11 -0.14 -9.04
CA LEU A 53 4.34 -0.35 -9.79
C LEU A 53 4.92 0.97 -10.29
N GLY A 54 4.12 1.82 -10.93
CA GLY A 54 4.55 3.11 -11.46
C GLY A 54 5.07 4.05 -10.36
N CYS A 55 4.36 4.14 -9.23
CA CYS A 55 4.81 4.89 -8.06
C CYS A 55 6.13 4.34 -7.50
N GLY A 56 6.29 3.01 -7.46
CA GLY A 56 7.52 2.34 -7.04
C GLY A 56 8.70 2.72 -7.92
N VAL A 57 8.53 2.64 -9.25
CA VAL A 57 9.55 3.03 -10.24
C VAL A 57 9.92 4.50 -10.10
N TYR A 58 8.94 5.39 -9.98
CA TYR A 58 9.18 6.83 -9.81
C TYR A 58 10.07 7.13 -8.59
N VAL A 59 9.76 6.54 -7.43
CA VAL A 59 10.55 6.74 -6.21
C VAL A 59 11.94 6.12 -6.33
N PHE A 60 12.06 4.93 -6.94
CA PHE A 60 13.33 4.25 -7.15
C PHE A 60 14.29 5.07 -8.01
N LEU A 61 13.82 5.61 -9.15
CA LEU A 61 14.67 6.39 -10.07
C LEU A 61 15.26 7.62 -9.38
N GLY A 62 14.49 8.29 -8.51
CA GLY A 62 14.97 9.46 -7.78
C GLY A 62 15.90 9.15 -6.59
N ASN A 63 15.80 7.93 -6.00
CA ASN A 63 16.43 7.64 -4.70
C ASN A 63 17.20 6.31 -4.65
N ARG A 64 17.60 5.77 -5.81
CA ARG A 64 18.24 4.43 -5.93
C ARG A 64 19.46 4.21 -5.03
N ARG A 65 20.19 5.27 -4.67
CA ARG A 65 21.39 5.22 -3.82
C ARG A 65 21.12 4.82 -2.36
N TYR A 66 19.87 4.96 -1.90
CA TYR A 66 19.46 4.64 -0.54
C TYR A 66 18.83 3.24 -0.41
N VAL A 67 18.82 2.46 -1.48
CA VAL A 67 18.22 1.11 -1.49
C VAL A 67 19.10 0.13 -0.75
N ILE A 68 18.53 -0.53 0.25
CA ILE A 68 19.18 -1.62 0.98
C ILE A 68 18.86 -2.95 0.31
N TRP A 69 19.64 -3.31 -0.69
CA TRP A 69 19.41 -4.48 -1.55
C TRP A 69 19.28 -5.80 -0.78
N ARG A 70 20.00 -5.95 0.32
CA ARG A 70 19.90 -7.13 1.19
C ARG A 70 18.50 -7.33 1.74
N GLU A 71 17.84 -6.25 2.18
CA GLU A 71 16.46 -6.33 2.66
C GLU A 71 15.47 -6.47 1.48
N VAL A 72 15.74 -5.84 0.32
CA VAL A 72 14.93 -6.04 -0.89
C VAL A 72 14.81 -7.51 -1.22
N TRP A 73 15.94 -8.19 -1.47
CA TRP A 73 15.92 -9.60 -1.88
C TRP A 73 15.31 -10.51 -0.83
N LYS A 74 15.62 -10.27 0.44
CA LYS A 74 15.04 -11.03 1.54
C LYS A 74 13.51 -10.95 1.53
N ILE A 75 12.95 -9.74 1.43
CA ILE A 75 11.51 -9.54 1.44
C ILE A 75 10.87 -10.01 0.14
N VAL A 76 11.48 -9.76 -1.00
CA VAL A 76 10.97 -10.23 -2.30
C VAL A 76 10.85 -11.76 -2.33
N LEU A 77 11.82 -12.49 -1.75
CA LEU A 77 11.74 -13.95 -1.67
C LEU A 77 10.61 -14.40 -0.73
N ILE A 78 10.53 -13.84 0.47
CA ILE A 78 9.55 -14.26 1.49
C ILE A 78 8.13 -13.87 1.05
N MET A 79 7.92 -12.60 0.67
CA MET A 79 6.60 -12.14 0.20
C MET A 79 6.25 -12.71 -1.18
N GLY A 80 7.25 -12.89 -2.06
CA GLY A 80 7.06 -13.51 -3.36
C GLY A 80 6.49 -14.92 -3.25
N ALA A 81 7.02 -15.74 -2.34
CA ALA A 81 6.44 -17.05 -2.03
C ALA A 81 4.99 -16.92 -1.55
N GLY A 82 4.70 -15.94 -0.66
CA GLY A 82 3.33 -15.64 -0.24
C GLY A 82 2.42 -15.20 -1.40
N ILE A 83 2.92 -14.36 -2.33
CA ILE A 83 2.19 -13.93 -3.51
C ILE A 83 1.81 -15.13 -4.39
N LEU A 84 2.74 -16.07 -4.61
CA LEU A 84 2.44 -17.27 -5.39
C LEU A 84 1.31 -18.10 -4.77
N VAL A 85 1.31 -18.24 -3.44
CA VAL A 85 0.20 -18.86 -2.71
C VAL A 85 -1.09 -18.06 -2.91
N GLY A 86 -1.05 -16.72 -2.75
CA GLY A 86 -2.18 -15.83 -2.95
C GLY A 86 -2.77 -15.93 -4.37
N ILE A 87 -1.91 -15.95 -5.39
CA ILE A 87 -2.29 -16.13 -6.79
C ILE A 87 -2.98 -17.48 -6.99
N HIS A 88 -2.47 -18.54 -6.40
CA HIS A 88 -3.05 -19.88 -6.55
C HIS A 88 -4.44 -20.01 -5.94
N ILE A 89 -4.69 -19.35 -4.80
CA ILE A 89 -5.98 -19.41 -4.14
C ILE A 89 -6.97 -18.33 -4.59
N LYS A 90 -6.49 -17.29 -5.32
CA LYS A 90 -7.31 -16.13 -5.72
C LYS A 90 -8.56 -16.52 -6.49
N GLU A 91 -8.48 -17.50 -7.40
CA GLU A 91 -9.62 -17.93 -8.22
C GLU A 91 -10.78 -18.41 -7.38
N ARG A 92 -10.50 -19.21 -6.35
CA ARG A 92 -11.53 -19.67 -5.39
C ARG A 92 -12.14 -18.51 -4.61
N VAL A 93 -11.32 -17.53 -4.22
CA VAL A 93 -11.77 -16.35 -3.50
C VAL A 93 -12.64 -15.44 -4.39
N ILE A 94 -12.27 -15.28 -5.65
CA ILE A 94 -13.02 -14.44 -6.61
C ILE A 94 -14.36 -15.08 -6.99
N GLN A 95 -14.38 -16.41 -7.22
CA GLN A 95 -15.59 -17.13 -7.59
C GLN A 95 -16.68 -17.04 -6.49
N GLN A 96 -16.27 -16.92 -5.23
CA GLN A 96 -17.17 -16.74 -4.09
C GLN A 96 -17.14 -15.28 -3.63
N GLN A 97 -18.01 -14.46 -4.18
CA GLN A 97 -18.07 -13.02 -3.87
C GLN A 97 -18.21 -12.74 -2.37
N SER A 98 -19.02 -13.53 -1.66
CA SER A 98 -19.16 -13.44 -0.20
C SER A 98 -17.84 -13.73 0.51
N LEU A 99 -17.09 -14.75 0.09
CA LEU A 99 -15.78 -15.07 0.67
C LEU A 99 -14.77 -13.94 0.43
N MET A 100 -14.78 -13.36 -0.77
CA MET A 100 -13.92 -12.22 -1.11
C MET A 100 -14.22 -11.01 -0.21
N TYR A 101 -15.50 -10.67 -0.03
CA TYR A 101 -15.91 -9.57 0.85
C TYR A 101 -15.59 -9.85 2.31
N LEU A 102 -15.77 -11.09 2.77
CA LEU A 102 -15.45 -11.52 4.13
C LEU A 102 -13.95 -11.36 4.42
N ILE A 103 -13.09 -11.93 3.57
CA ILE A 103 -11.62 -11.88 3.75
C ILE A 103 -11.13 -10.43 3.73
N LEU A 104 -11.54 -9.65 2.73
CA LEU A 104 -11.12 -8.26 2.61
C LEU A 104 -11.68 -7.40 3.74
N GLY A 105 -12.95 -7.61 4.13
CA GLY A 105 -13.60 -6.89 5.23
C GLY A 105 -12.89 -7.14 6.56
N ILE A 106 -12.64 -8.40 6.92
CA ILE A 106 -11.88 -8.75 8.14
C ILE A 106 -10.49 -8.14 8.09
N PHE A 107 -9.79 -8.27 6.96
CA PHE A 107 -8.43 -7.75 6.80
C PHE A 107 -8.35 -6.23 7.06
N VAL A 108 -9.24 -5.44 6.44
CA VAL A 108 -9.20 -3.98 6.62
C VAL A 108 -9.64 -3.55 8.02
N ILE A 109 -10.54 -4.29 8.68
CA ILE A 109 -10.93 -4.04 10.08
C ILE A 109 -9.74 -4.32 11.02
N LEU A 110 -9.05 -5.44 10.84
CA LEU A 110 -7.86 -5.80 11.62
C LEU A 110 -6.71 -4.81 11.46
N LEU A 111 -6.64 -4.10 10.34
CA LEU A 111 -5.70 -3.01 10.14
C LEU A 111 -6.17 -1.70 10.76
N SER A 112 -7.48 -1.40 10.66
CA SER A 112 -8.02 -0.10 11.07
C SER A 112 -8.08 0.08 12.58
N ILE A 113 -8.53 -0.94 13.33
CA ILE A 113 -8.71 -0.84 14.78
C ILE A 113 -7.38 -0.59 15.52
N PRO A 114 -6.32 -1.42 15.35
CA PRO A 114 -5.03 -1.15 16.01
C PRO A 114 -4.40 0.15 15.51
N GLY A 115 -4.61 0.50 14.23
CA GLY A 115 -4.15 1.75 13.63
C GLY A 115 -4.76 2.97 14.33
N LEU A 116 -6.07 2.98 14.54
CA LEU A 116 -6.79 4.02 15.29
C LEU A 116 -6.33 4.09 16.75
N ILE A 117 -6.32 2.96 17.46
CA ILE A 117 -5.88 2.90 18.85
C ILE A 117 -4.46 3.46 18.99
N GLY A 118 -3.55 3.13 18.07
CA GLY A 118 -2.18 3.63 18.05
C GLY A 118 -2.08 5.16 17.92
N GLN A 119 -3.02 5.79 17.18
CA GLN A 119 -3.06 7.25 17.04
C GLN A 119 -3.58 7.95 18.33
N PHE A 120 -4.42 7.30 19.12
CA PHE A 120 -4.96 7.86 20.36
C PHE A 120 -4.07 7.58 21.59
N ARG A 121 -3.41 6.42 21.70
CA ARG A 121 -2.58 6.05 22.85
C ARG A 121 -1.24 6.78 22.94
N ASN A 122 -0.66 7.29 21.83
CA ASN A 122 0.66 7.91 21.81
C ASN A 122 0.67 9.28 21.12
N PRO A 123 0.00 10.31 21.67
CA PRO A 123 -0.05 11.63 21.02
C PRO A 123 1.31 12.36 21.01
N LYS A 124 2.26 12.03 21.91
CA LYS A 124 3.48 12.82 22.15
C LYS A 124 4.79 12.26 21.52
N LYS A 125 4.83 11.02 21.03
CA LYS A 125 6.11 10.42 20.54
C LYS A 125 6.42 10.64 19.06
N LYS A 126 5.51 11.19 18.24
CA LYS A 126 5.73 11.40 16.80
C LYS A 126 5.87 12.86 16.35
N GLY A 127 5.72 13.83 17.25
CA GLY A 127 5.92 15.25 16.92
C GLY A 127 7.37 15.73 16.91
N GLN A 128 8.34 14.90 17.33
CA GLN A 128 9.74 15.29 17.37
C GLN A 128 10.56 14.87 16.13
N GLY A 129 9.97 14.08 15.22
CA GLY A 129 10.61 13.69 13.96
C GLY A 129 10.44 14.65 12.78
N ASP A 130 9.42 15.53 12.84
CA ASP A 130 9.01 16.29 11.66
C ASP A 130 9.44 17.78 11.65
N ALA A 131 9.94 18.32 12.77
CA ALA A 131 10.37 19.72 12.85
C ALA A 131 11.80 19.99 12.39
N ASN A 132 12.63 18.98 12.15
CA ASN A 132 14.05 19.14 11.77
C ASN A 132 14.40 18.77 10.32
N ALA A 133 13.40 18.59 9.45
CA ALA A 133 13.63 18.20 8.06
C ALA A 133 13.71 19.41 7.09
N ALA A 134 13.62 20.65 7.57
CA ALA A 134 13.88 21.84 6.79
C ALA A 134 15.20 22.47 7.24
N GLY A 135 16.30 22.09 6.58
CA GLY A 135 17.56 22.83 6.62
C GLY A 135 18.50 22.51 7.79
N LYS A 136 19.23 21.40 7.65
CA LYS A 136 20.66 21.35 8.04
C LYS A 136 21.31 20.15 7.37
N GLU A 137 22.20 20.39 6.46
CA GLU A 137 23.28 19.45 6.13
C GLU A 137 24.04 19.16 7.42
N VAL A 138 23.95 17.95 7.90
CA VAL A 138 24.85 17.47 8.94
C VAL A 138 25.58 16.25 8.39
N SER A 139 26.78 16.56 7.92
CA SER A 139 27.88 15.61 7.84
C SER A 139 28.16 15.09 9.24
N ALA A 140 27.91 13.80 9.49
CA ALA A 140 28.68 13.00 10.43
C ALA A 140 28.28 11.54 10.29
N LYS A 141 29.23 10.71 9.89
CA LYS A 141 29.23 9.28 10.03
C LYS A 141 29.03 8.92 11.52
N ALA A 142 27.85 8.45 11.89
CA ALA A 142 27.69 7.68 13.12
C ALA A 142 27.96 6.21 12.81
N PRO A 143 28.71 5.48 13.66
CA PRO A 143 29.01 4.09 13.42
C PRO A 143 27.75 3.26 13.45
N VAL A 144 27.59 2.40 12.44
CA VAL A 144 26.54 1.38 12.36
C VAL A 144 26.75 0.40 13.51
N THR A 145 26.16 0.69 14.64
CA THR A 145 26.00 -0.34 15.69
C THR A 145 24.87 -1.26 15.26
N THR A 146 25.26 -2.40 14.72
CA THR A 146 24.41 -3.54 14.35
C THR A 146 23.86 -4.22 15.61
N GLU A 147 23.13 -3.51 16.44
CA GLU A 147 22.19 -4.14 17.36
C GLU A 147 20.85 -4.25 16.64
N ALA A 148 20.68 -5.35 15.90
CA ALA A 148 19.40 -5.80 15.42
C ALA A 148 18.49 -5.93 16.65
N ALA A 149 17.64 -4.92 16.90
CA ALA A 149 16.62 -4.99 17.93
C ALA A 149 15.95 -6.37 17.79
N ARG A 150 15.94 -7.16 18.86
CA ARG A 150 15.33 -8.50 18.88
C ARG A 150 13.86 -8.33 18.46
N VAL A 151 13.63 -8.55 17.19
CA VAL A 151 12.29 -8.48 16.58
C VAL A 151 11.54 -9.70 17.09
N SER A 152 10.40 -9.50 17.74
CA SER A 152 9.56 -10.60 18.21
C SER A 152 9.37 -11.62 17.06
N PRO A 153 9.51 -12.94 17.33
CA PRO A 153 9.38 -13.97 16.29
C PRO A 153 8.07 -13.87 15.51
N PHE A 154 7.02 -13.36 16.13
CA PHE A 154 5.73 -13.09 15.48
C PHE A 154 5.82 -12.10 14.29
N LEU A 155 6.76 -11.15 14.32
CA LEU A 155 6.94 -10.20 13.21
C LEU A 155 7.46 -10.86 11.92
N TYR A 156 8.13 -12.02 12.01
CA TYR A 156 8.58 -12.76 10.81
C TYR A 156 7.44 -13.44 10.05
N LEU A 157 6.26 -13.59 10.67
CA LEU A 157 5.06 -14.09 10.01
C LEU A 157 4.34 -13.03 9.16
N LEU A 158 4.61 -11.74 9.42
CA LEU A 158 3.94 -10.65 8.69
C LEU A 158 4.28 -10.62 7.19
N PRO A 159 5.54 -10.74 6.73
CA PRO A 159 5.85 -10.70 5.31
C PRO A 159 5.20 -11.83 4.49
N PRO A 160 5.22 -13.12 4.86
CA PRO A 160 4.53 -14.14 4.07
C PRO A 160 3.01 -13.92 4.02
N ILE A 161 2.38 -13.54 5.13
CA ILE A 161 0.93 -13.20 5.15
C ILE A 161 0.67 -11.98 4.29
N ALA A 162 1.50 -10.94 4.38
CA ALA A 162 1.44 -9.77 3.52
C ALA A 162 1.52 -10.14 2.04
N GLY A 163 2.38 -11.12 1.69
CA GLY A 163 2.49 -11.66 0.34
C GLY A 163 1.20 -12.29 -0.14
N VAL A 164 0.58 -13.16 0.64
CA VAL A 164 -0.71 -13.79 0.29
C VAL A 164 -1.78 -12.73 0.04
N VAL A 165 -1.95 -11.78 0.97
CA VAL A 165 -2.92 -10.69 0.82
C VAL A 165 -2.60 -9.82 -0.40
N HIS A 166 -1.32 -9.57 -0.67
CA HIS A 166 -0.90 -8.78 -1.82
C HIS A 166 -1.18 -9.50 -3.14
N GLY A 167 -0.94 -10.81 -3.22
CA GLY A 167 -1.26 -11.63 -4.40
C GLY A 167 -2.75 -11.63 -4.73
N ILE A 168 -3.62 -11.60 -3.72
CA ILE A 168 -5.07 -11.56 -3.92
C ILE A 168 -5.55 -10.12 -4.16
N PHE A 169 -5.20 -9.15 -3.30
CA PHE A 169 -5.83 -7.83 -3.23
C PHE A 169 -4.90 -6.64 -3.50
N VAL A 170 -3.62 -6.86 -3.81
CA VAL A 170 -2.60 -5.78 -3.94
C VAL A 170 -2.53 -4.88 -2.69
N SER A 171 -2.85 -5.43 -1.52
CA SER A 171 -3.06 -4.69 -0.27
C SER A 171 -2.14 -5.14 0.88
N GLY A 172 -1.01 -5.80 0.61
CA GLY A 172 -0.05 -6.28 1.62
C GLY A 172 0.78 -5.19 2.32
N GLY A 173 0.67 -3.93 1.87
CA GLY A 173 1.49 -2.81 2.32
C GLY A 173 1.56 -2.59 3.83
N PRO A 174 0.47 -2.47 4.55
CA PRO A 174 0.49 -2.19 5.99
C PRO A 174 1.23 -3.25 6.81
N LEU A 175 1.12 -4.52 6.44
CA LEU A 175 1.82 -5.62 7.13
C LEU A 175 3.33 -5.56 6.87
N LEU A 176 3.74 -5.30 5.62
CA LEU A 176 5.15 -5.13 5.26
C LEU A 176 5.77 -3.93 5.99
N ILE A 177 5.07 -2.80 6.01
CA ILE A 177 5.52 -1.58 6.68
C ILE A 177 5.67 -1.80 8.17
N GLY A 178 4.73 -2.51 8.81
CA GLY A 178 4.82 -2.88 10.22
C GLY A 178 6.10 -3.67 10.55
N TYR A 179 6.58 -4.49 9.61
CA TYR A 179 7.84 -5.22 9.72
C TYR A 179 9.06 -4.33 9.44
N LEU A 180 9.09 -3.63 8.30
CA LEU A 180 10.25 -2.88 7.84
C LEU A 180 10.53 -1.61 8.65
N ALA A 181 9.51 -0.94 9.18
CA ALA A 181 9.69 0.28 9.98
C ALA A 181 10.55 0.09 11.24
N LYS A 182 10.63 -1.15 11.74
CA LYS A 182 11.50 -1.49 12.87
C LYS A 182 12.94 -1.83 12.44
N ARG A 183 13.15 -2.13 11.16
CA ARG A 183 14.45 -2.55 10.63
C ARG A 183 15.19 -1.44 9.92
N LEU A 184 14.47 -0.51 9.33
CA LEU A 184 15.01 0.60 8.56
C LEU A 184 14.55 1.92 9.22
N PRO A 185 15.31 2.43 10.20
CA PRO A 185 14.95 3.65 10.91
C PRO A 185 15.17 4.93 10.07
N ASP A 186 16.08 4.89 9.08
CA ASP A 186 16.31 6.02 8.18
C ASP A 186 15.16 6.13 7.17
N LYS A 187 14.60 7.34 7.02
CA LYS A 187 13.43 7.60 6.16
C LYS A 187 13.74 7.37 4.67
N ASN A 188 14.95 7.74 4.22
CA ASN A 188 15.32 7.61 2.80
C ASN A 188 15.57 6.15 2.45
N GLU A 189 16.30 5.43 3.32
CA GLU A 189 16.52 3.99 3.16
C GLU A 189 15.21 3.22 3.18
N PHE A 190 14.34 3.51 4.14
CA PHE A 190 13.01 2.91 4.26
C PHE A 190 12.19 3.13 2.99
N ARG A 191 12.00 4.40 2.58
CA ARG A 191 11.18 4.76 1.43
C ARG A 191 11.71 4.12 0.14
N SER A 192 13.02 4.22 -0.10
CA SER A 192 13.64 3.70 -1.32
C SER A 192 13.60 2.18 -1.38
N THR A 193 13.89 1.51 -0.25
CA THR A 193 13.86 0.05 -0.14
C THR A 193 12.44 -0.50 -0.31
N VAL A 194 11.45 0.08 0.37
CA VAL A 194 10.04 -0.31 0.23
C VAL A 194 9.56 -0.12 -1.20
N SER A 195 9.85 1.02 -1.81
CA SER A 195 9.44 1.29 -3.20
C SER A 195 10.07 0.32 -4.18
N THR A 196 11.34 -0.06 -3.96
CA THR A 196 12.02 -1.07 -4.78
C THR A 196 11.40 -2.46 -4.61
N ILE A 197 11.03 -2.84 -3.38
CA ILE A 197 10.31 -4.10 -3.12
C ILE A 197 9.01 -4.14 -3.92
N TRP A 198 8.26 -3.03 -3.94
CA TRP A 198 6.99 -2.97 -4.69
C TRP A 198 7.18 -3.13 -6.20
N ILE A 199 8.29 -2.69 -6.79
CA ILE A 199 8.55 -2.92 -8.21
C ILE A 199 8.56 -4.43 -8.52
N PHE A 200 9.28 -5.21 -7.74
CA PHE A 200 9.36 -6.66 -7.93
C PHE A 200 8.03 -7.36 -7.63
N LEU A 201 7.41 -7.03 -6.51
CA LEU A 201 6.17 -7.69 -6.07
C LEU A 201 4.97 -7.35 -6.97
N ASN A 202 4.81 -6.07 -7.35
CA ASN A 202 3.76 -5.67 -8.31
C ASN A 202 4.07 -6.21 -9.71
N GLY A 203 5.35 -6.35 -10.08
CA GLY A 203 5.76 -7.01 -11.32
C GLY A 203 5.30 -8.47 -11.38
N MET A 204 5.45 -9.22 -10.28
CA MET A 204 4.95 -10.60 -10.20
C MET A 204 3.42 -10.65 -10.35
N VAL A 205 2.71 -9.76 -9.68
CA VAL A 205 1.24 -9.67 -9.78
C VAL A 205 0.81 -9.23 -11.18
N LEU A 206 1.54 -8.32 -11.84
CA LEU A 206 1.25 -7.90 -13.22
C LEU A 206 1.35 -9.07 -14.21
N VAL A 207 2.36 -9.93 -14.07
CA VAL A 207 2.48 -11.14 -14.89
C VAL A 207 1.27 -12.05 -14.70
N ASP A 208 0.80 -12.19 -13.45
CA ASP A 208 -0.40 -12.95 -13.14
C ASP A 208 -1.67 -12.31 -13.73
N ASP A 209 -1.81 -10.98 -13.63
CA ASP A 209 -2.96 -10.23 -14.18
C ASP A 209 -3.05 -10.38 -15.72
N ILE A 210 -1.90 -10.34 -16.40
CA ILE A 210 -1.82 -10.58 -17.85
C ILE A 210 -2.23 -12.01 -18.18
N ARG A 211 -1.71 -13.02 -17.46
CA ARG A 211 -2.06 -14.42 -17.66
C ARG A 211 -3.53 -14.73 -17.38
N SER A 212 -4.11 -14.02 -16.42
CA SER A 212 -5.53 -14.14 -16.07
C SER A 212 -6.47 -13.43 -17.06
N GLY A 213 -5.92 -12.75 -18.08
CA GLY A 213 -6.71 -12.06 -19.10
C GLY A 213 -7.40 -10.78 -18.60
N PHE A 214 -6.95 -10.19 -17.47
CA PHE A 214 -7.54 -8.96 -16.97
C PHE A 214 -7.18 -7.74 -17.83
N TRP A 215 -6.07 -7.79 -18.57
CA TRP A 215 -5.61 -6.69 -19.44
C TRP A 215 -6.28 -6.74 -20.81
N THR A 216 -7.51 -6.28 -20.85
CA THR A 216 -8.25 -6.06 -22.10
C THR A 216 -7.98 -4.66 -22.66
N ARG A 217 -8.41 -4.40 -23.91
CA ARG A 217 -8.35 -3.05 -24.48
C ARG A 217 -9.13 -2.04 -23.65
N GLU A 218 -10.28 -2.46 -23.11
CA GLU A 218 -11.10 -1.61 -22.24
C GLU A 218 -10.35 -1.27 -20.95
N GLU A 219 -9.71 -2.25 -20.30
CA GLU A 219 -8.92 -2.05 -19.09
C GLU A 219 -7.75 -1.09 -19.31
N CYS A 220 -7.05 -1.20 -20.43
CA CYS A 220 -5.99 -0.26 -20.80
C CYS A 220 -6.52 1.16 -20.94
N LEU A 221 -7.69 1.35 -21.56
CA LEU A 221 -8.30 2.68 -21.72
C LEU A 221 -8.76 3.26 -20.38
N ILE A 222 -9.38 2.45 -19.52
CA ILE A 222 -9.81 2.86 -18.17
C ILE A 222 -8.58 3.26 -17.34
N THR A 223 -7.52 2.46 -17.38
CA THR A 223 -6.27 2.76 -16.70
C THR A 223 -5.67 4.07 -17.19
N LEU A 224 -5.59 4.28 -18.50
CA LEU A 224 -5.08 5.53 -19.08
C LEU A 224 -5.94 6.73 -18.69
N ALA A 225 -7.26 6.60 -18.74
CA ALA A 225 -8.20 7.66 -18.35
C ALA A 225 -8.10 8.02 -16.86
N SER A 226 -7.69 7.09 -16.00
CA SER A 226 -7.54 7.33 -14.56
C SER A 226 -6.18 7.95 -14.17
N VAL A 227 -5.16 7.94 -15.05
CA VAL A 227 -3.83 8.52 -14.79
C VAL A 227 -3.88 10.00 -14.36
N PRO A 228 -4.67 10.90 -14.99
CA PRO A 228 -4.77 12.28 -14.54
C PRO A 228 -5.23 12.42 -13.08
N PHE A 229 -6.16 11.56 -12.64
CA PHE A 229 -6.65 11.54 -11.26
C PHE A 229 -5.57 11.04 -10.28
N LEU A 230 -4.81 10.00 -10.66
CA LEU A 230 -3.65 9.53 -9.92
C LEU A 230 -2.62 10.65 -9.74
N VAL A 231 -2.18 11.27 -10.84
CA VAL A 231 -1.15 12.32 -10.84
C VAL A 231 -1.64 13.54 -10.08
N GLY A 232 -2.87 13.98 -10.32
CA GLY A 232 -3.49 15.09 -9.59
C GLY A 232 -3.55 14.85 -8.08
N GLY A 233 -3.97 13.65 -7.66
CA GLY A 233 -3.97 13.25 -6.26
C GLY A 233 -2.57 13.26 -5.65
N MET A 234 -1.57 12.70 -6.35
CA MET A 234 -0.17 12.67 -5.89
C MET A 234 0.43 14.09 -5.79
N CYS A 235 0.23 14.94 -6.76
CA CYS A 235 0.73 16.32 -6.75
C CYS A 235 0.10 17.12 -5.61
N LEU A 236 -1.22 17.05 -5.47
CA LEU A 236 -1.94 17.75 -4.41
C LEU A 236 -1.57 17.19 -3.03
N GLY A 237 -1.42 15.87 -2.90
CA GLY A 237 -0.97 15.22 -1.67
C GLY A 237 0.44 15.65 -1.26
N THR A 238 1.37 15.77 -2.20
CA THR A 238 2.71 16.28 -1.95
C THR A 238 2.68 17.75 -1.49
N TYR A 239 1.82 18.57 -2.10
CA TYR A 239 1.63 19.96 -1.67
C TYR A 239 1.08 20.05 -0.24
N PHE A 240 0.09 19.25 0.12
CA PHE A 240 -0.49 19.22 1.46
C PHE A 240 0.38 18.53 2.50
N TYR A 241 1.33 17.67 2.08
CA TYR A 241 2.27 17.01 2.99
C TYR A 241 2.98 17.98 3.93
N HIS A 242 3.31 19.18 3.44
CA HIS A 242 3.96 20.22 4.24
C HIS A 242 3.00 21.06 5.11
N LYS A 243 1.68 21.00 4.85
CA LYS A 243 0.68 21.85 5.52
C LYS A 243 -0.19 21.11 6.54
N LEU A 244 -0.36 19.81 6.38
CA LEU A 244 -1.30 19.02 7.18
C LEU A 244 -0.55 18.00 8.05
N SER A 245 -1.10 17.76 9.26
CA SER A 245 -0.48 16.79 10.16
C SER A 245 -0.69 15.35 9.64
N GLN A 246 0.38 14.58 9.61
CA GLN A 246 0.35 13.15 9.27
C GLN A 246 -0.67 12.40 10.13
N ARG A 247 -0.84 12.80 11.39
CA ARG A 247 -1.81 12.19 12.32
C ARG A 247 -3.25 12.29 11.81
N THR A 248 -3.67 13.46 11.34
CA THR A 248 -5.04 13.68 10.83
C THR A 248 -5.33 12.76 9.64
N PHE A 249 -4.37 12.65 8.72
CA PHE A 249 -4.52 11.75 7.56
C PHE A 249 -4.57 10.28 7.95
N MET A 250 -3.74 9.86 8.90
CA MET A 250 -3.76 8.47 9.39
C MET A 250 -5.09 8.14 10.06
N ILE A 251 -5.62 9.03 10.90
CA ILE A 251 -6.93 8.84 11.53
C ILE A 251 -8.02 8.73 10.46
N LEU A 252 -8.05 9.66 9.49
CA LEU A 252 -9.02 9.63 8.40
C LEU A 252 -8.94 8.33 7.59
N SER A 253 -7.73 7.89 7.25
CA SER A 253 -7.50 6.64 6.52
C SER A 253 -8.03 5.42 7.27
N TYR A 254 -7.73 5.31 8.56
CA TYR A 254 -8.21 4.18 9.37
C TYR A 254 -9.73 4.23 9.61
N VAL A 255 -10.33 5.41 9.75
CA VAL A 255 -11.78 5.55 9.84
C VAL A 255 -12.45 5.10 8.54
N LEU A 256 -11.94 5.53 7.39
CA LEU A 256 -12.44 5.10 6.09
C LEU A 256 -12.30 3.57 5.89
N LEU A 257 -11.16 2.99 6.27
CA LEU A 257 -10.96 1.54 6.22
C LEU A 257 -11.96 0.82 7.14
N LEU A 258 -12.20 1.32 8.34
CA LEU A 258 -13.15 0.72 9.27
C LEU A 258 -14.59 0.71 8.69
N ILE A 259 -15.03 1.86 8.17
CA ILE A 259 -16.35 2.00 7.54
C ILE A 259 -16.46 1.02 6.36
N MET A 260 -15.44 0.94 5.52
CA MET A 260 -15.45 0.04 4.36
C MET A 260 -15.41 -1.43 4.76
N GLY A 261 -14.60 -1.79 5.76
CA GLY A 261 -14.56 -3.16 6.29
C GLY A 261 -15.93 -3.59 6.80
N LEU A 262 -16.61 -2.74 7.57
CA LEU A 262 -17.98 -3.01 8.04
C LEU A 262 -18.97 -3.12 6.88
N THR A 263 -18.89 -2.22 5.89
CA THR A 263 -19.76 -2.26 4.70
C THR A 263 -19.57 -3.55 3.88
N LEU A 264 -18.32 -4.02 3.75
CA LEU A 264 -18.03 -5.29 3.08
C LEU A 264 -18.63 -6.47 3.84
N LEU A 265 -18.50 -6.51 5.17
CA LEU A 265 -19.07 -7.58 6.00
C LEU A 265 -20.60 -7.62 5.95
N LEU A 266 -21.27 -6.47 5.80
CA LEU A 266 -22.72 -6.39 5.63
C LEU A 266 -23.20 -6.92 4.27
N LYS A 267 -22.30 -7.15 3.31
CA LYS A 267 -22.61 -7.71 1.98
C LYS A 267 -22.29 -9.21 1.84
N VAL A 268 -21.77 -9.84 2.87
CA VAL A 268 -21.54 -11.29 2.95
C VAL A 268 -22.83 -12.05 3.13
#